data_27cbe947d268782c2d4917f9d05cb90d
#
_entry.id   27cbe947d268782c2d4917f9d05cb90d
#
_cell.length_a   1.000
_cell.length_b   1.000
_cell.length_c   1.000
_cell.angle_alpha   90.00
_cell.angle_beta   90.00
_cell.angle_gamma   90.00
#
_symmetry.space_group_name_H-M   'P 1'
#
loop_
_entity.id
_entity.type
_entity.pdbx_description
1 polymer ?
#
loop_
_entity_poly.entity_id
_entity_poly.type
_entity_poly.pdbx_seq_one_letter_code
_entity_poly.pdbx_strand_id
1 'polypeptide(L)'
;MVISRSLDDTSALPTEPRLMEMFNVSRGTLRRAIGDLVREGLLSAEQGRGTFVNQEERVRRVVWERLKHVAIPDSRFDRDLREFVPDFFGSDEASRRVTSLNEWSAASRVFCAPDNSVEQLRYEALAAGKSILVPTYGLRRGFAHLDGAVLARSDLRHAASLDGMESYGTTLGPGDLRRFGTIELIITGATAATTDGRHIGGGQRYLALEWTMMEQLGLVSTSVPVVALLHDCQLVDEVVEADHDCLIDFIATNSRMIHVWGSSPSASNKVPLTLRRIV
;
A
#
# COMPACT_ATOMS: atom_id res chain seq x y z
N MET A 1 27.19 -4.38 5.12
CA MET A 1 26.73 -4.81 6.43
C MET A 1 27.22 -3.92 7.58
N VAL A 2 27.42 -2.63 7.43
CA VAL A 2 27.91 -1.74 8.53
C VAL A 2 27.15 -0.41 8.63
N ILE A 3 26.17 -0.15 7.78
CA ILE A 3 25.43 1.15 7.81
C ILE A 3 24.23 1.13 8.79
N SER A 4 23.98 0.04 9.50
CA SER A 4 22.71 -0.14 10.25
C SER A 4 22.69 0.43 11.68
N ARG A 5 23.73 1.14 12.17
CA ARG A 5 23.79 1.47 13.60
C ARG A 5 24.21 2.88 14.00
N SER A 6 24.44 3.83 13.08
CA SER A 6 24.96 5.14 13.53
C SER A 6 24.54 6.36 12.73
N LEU A 7 23.55 6.27 11.86
CA LEU A 7 22.97 7.44 11.21
C LEU A 7 21.55 7.62 11.74
N ASP A 8 21.30 8.71 12.43
CA ASP A 8 19.95 9.16 12.75
C ASP A 8 19.14 9.25 11.45
N ASP A 9 17.95 8.68 11.44
CA ASP A 9 17.13 8.41 10.25
C ASP A 9 16.73 9.65 9.42
N THR A 10 17.08 10.85 9.87
CA THR A 10 16.80 12.12 9.19
C THR A 10 18.04 12.89 8.79
N SER A 11 19.23 12.37 9.06
CA SER A 11 20.48 13.10 8.83
C SER A 11 21.01 12.93 7.41
N ALA A 12 21.53 14.01 6.85
CA ALA A 12 22.34 13.96 5.64
C ALA A 12 23.54 13.02 5.81
N LEU A 13 23.94 12.34 4.74
CA LEU A 13 25.20 11.59 4.75
C LEU A 13 26.35 12.48 5.22
N PRO A 14 27.33 11.91 5.93
CA PRO A 14 28.57 12.62 6.21
C PRO A 14 29.19 13.20 4.93
N THR A 15 29.98 14.24 5.08
CA THR A 15 30.67 14.88 3.92
C THR A 15 31.55 13.88 3.16
N GLU A 16 31.76 14.10 1.85
CA GLU A 16 32.61 13.24 1.03
C GLU A 16 33.98 12.94 1.69
N PRO A 17 34.72 13.96 2.23
CA PRO A 17 36.00 13.69 2.91
C PRO A 17 35.87 12.73 4.09
N ARG A 18 34.80 12.89 4.88
CA ARG A 18 34.54 12.01 6.04
C ARG A 18 34.20 10.58 5.63
N LEU A 19 33.38 10.43 4.59
CA LEU A 19 33.05 9.12 4.02
C LEU A 19 34.27 8.43 3.41
N MET A 20 35.13 9.20 2.70
CA MET A 20 36.39 8.68 2.16
C MET A 20 37.29 8.13 3.27
N GLU A 21 37.41 8.86 4.38
CA GLU A 21 38.18 8.44 5.56
C GLU A 21 37.55 7.19 6.20
N MET A 22 36.22 7.19 6.44
CA MET A 22 35.51 6.09 7.09
C MET A 22 35.60 4.76 6.30
N PHE A 23 35.54 4.83 4.97
CA PHE A 23 35.55 3.64 4.11
C PHE A 23 36.91 3.37 3.45
N ASN A 24 37.88 4.22 3.68
CA ASN A 24 39.24 4.13 3.09
C ASN A 24 39.19 3.98 1.56
N VAL A 25 38.45 4.84 0.88
CA VAL A 25 38.24 4.78 -0.58
C VAL A 25 38.58 6.11 -1.25
N SER A 26 38.91 6.06 -2.55
CA SER A 26 39.13 7.26 -3.35
C SER A 26 37.79 8.04 -3.56
N ARG A 27 37.94 9.36 -3.83
CA ARG A 27 36.77 10.21 -4.17
C ARG A 27 36.02 9.68 -5.38
N GLY A 28 36.70 9.16 -6.40
CA GLY A 28 36.05 8.59 -7.59
C GLY A 28 35.22 7.35 -7.27
N THR A 29 35.76 6.47 -6.42
CA THR A 29 35.06 5.28 -5.96
C THR A 29 33.83 5.66 -5.14
N LEU A 30 33.98 6.61 -4.20
CA LEU A 30 32.87 7.09 -3.37
C LEU A 30 31.73 7.70 -4.22
N ARG A 31 32.08 8.61 -5.16
CA ARG A 31 31.09 9.26 -6.02
C ARG A 31 30.36 8.28 -6.92
N ARG A 32 31.05 7.25 -7.42
CA ARG A 32 30.41 6.19 -8.19
C ARG A 32 29.40 5.44 -7.32
N ALA A 33 29.81 5.02 -6.12
CA ALA A 33 28.92 4.31 -5.19
C ALA A 33 27.69 5.15 -4.79
N ILE A 34 27.88 6.44 -4.47
CA ILE A 34 26.76 7.35 -4.19
C ILE A 34 25.85 7.49 -5.42
N GLY A 35 26.43 7.66 -6.62
CA GLY A 35 25.66 7.77 -7.86
C GLY A 35 24.86 6.50 -8.17
N ASP A 36 25.40 5.33 -7.87
CA ASP A 36 24.69 4.05 -8.01
C ASP A 36 23.53 3.97 -7.01
N LEU A 37 23.75 4.31 -5.74
CA LEU A 37 22.73 4.32 -4.69
C LEU A 37 21.62 5.37 -4.96
N VAL A 38 21.95 6.52 -5.53
CA VAL A 38 20.96 7.52 -5.97
C VAL A 38 20.14 6.98 -7.14
N ARG A 39 20.76 6.33 -8.12
CA ARG A 39 20.08 5.71 -9.26
C ARG A 39 19.17 4.57 -8.83
N GLU A 40 19.56 3.86 -7.79
CA GLU A 40 18.75 2.81 -7.16
C GLU A 40 17.66 3.35 -6.21
N GLY A 41 17.58 4.66 -6.00
CA GLY A 41 16.59 5.29 -5.13
C GLY A 41 16.88 5.19 -3.63
N LEU A 42 17.99 4.55 -3.22
CA LEU A 42 18.38 4.42 -1.81
C LEU A 42 18.87 5.73 -1.18
N LEU A 43 19.35 6.63 -2.01
CA LEU A 43 19.77 7.98 -1.62
C LEU A 43 19.02 9.01 -2.47
N SER A 44 18.77 10.17 -1.89
CA SER A 44 18.32 11.37 -2.58
C SER A 44 19.40 12.46 -2.46
N ALA A 45 19.76 13.08 -3.57
CA ALA A 45 20.72 14.20 -3.58
C ALA A 45 19.96 15.50 -3.75
N GLU A 46 20.06 16.41 -2.77
CA GLU A 46 19.46 17.74 -2.81
C GLU A 46 20.55 18.78 -3.00
N GLN A 47 20.46 19.54 -4.09
CA GLN A 47 21.48 20.56 -4.40
C GLN A 47 21.58 21.59 -3.26
N GLY A 48 22.78 21.77 -2.73
CA GLY A 48 23.06 22.71 -1.64
C GLY A 48 22.67 22.23 -0.24
N ARG A 49 21.96 21.11 -0.11
CA ARG A 49 21.52 20.54 1.18
C ARG A 49 22.25 19.28 1.56
N GLY A 50 22.63 18.45 0.58
CA GLY A 50 23.38 17.22 0.82
C GLY A 50 22.76 15.99 0.18
N THR A 51 23.23 14.83 0.62
CA THR A 51 22.71 13.53 0.22
C THR A 51 22.06 12.86 1.42
N PHE A 52 20.84 12.37 1.27
CA PHE A 52 20.01 11.82 2.33
C PHE A 52 19.69 10.35 2.04
N VAL A 53 19.50 9.56 3.09
CA VAL A 53 19.03 8.18 2.95
C VAL A 53 17.52 8.19 2.68
N ASN A 54 17.09 7.47 1.64
CA ASN A 54 15.67 7.22 1.42
C ASN A 54 15.21 6.08 2.33
N GLN A 55 14.63 6.44 3.44
CA GLN A 55 14.21 5.49 4.48
C GLN A 55 13.09 4.58 3.98
N GLU A 56 12.13 5.10 3.23
CA GLU A 56 11.05 4.29 2.68
C GLU A 56 11.59 3.19 1.77
N GLU A 57 12.48 3.52 0.84
CA GLU A 57 13.09 2.53 -0.05
C GLU A 57 13.95 1.51 0.72
N ARG A 58 14.59 1.94 1.80
CA ARG A 58 15.32 1.04 2.69
C ARG A 58 14.39 0.02 3.35
N VAL A 59 13.27 0.48 3.91
CA VAL A 59 12.26 -0.40 4.52
C VAL A 59 11.70 -1.36 3.46
N ARG A 60 11.34 -0.86 2.27
CA ARG A 60 10.85 -1.68 1.15
C ARG A 60 11.82 -2.84 0.86
N ARG A 61 13.11 -2.56 0.69
CA ARG A 61 14.11 -3.60 0.39
C ARG A 61 14.24 -4.63 1.51
N VAL A 62 14.25 -4.20 2.77
CA VAL A 62 14.31 -5.13 3.90
C VAL A 62 13.09 -6.05 3.91
N VAL A 63 11.91 -5.50 3.70
CA VAL A 63 10.66 -6.27 3.67
C VAL A 63 10.63 -7.20 2.45
N TRP A 64 11.08 -6.77 1.27
CA TRP A 64 11.12 -7.63 0.09
C TRP A 64 12.01 -8.85 0.28
N GLU A 65 13.19 -8.69 0.90
CA GLU A 65 14.04 -9.84 1.20
C GLU A 65 13.33 -10.86 2.11
N ARG A 66 12.49 -10.40 3.04
CA ARG A 66 11.67 -11.28 3.89
C ARG A 66 10.51 -11.91 3.11
N LEU A 67 9.81 -11.11 2.30
CA LEU A 67 8.67 -11.56 1.49
C LEU A 67 9.03 -12.63 0.46
N LYS A 68 10.23 -12.61 -0.11
CA LYS A 68 10.70 -13.64 -1.06
C LYS A 68 10.55 -15.08 -0.54
N HIS A 69 10.53 -15.26 0.77
CA HIS A 69 10.41 -16.59 1.38
C HIS A 69 8.96 -17.05 1.60
N VAL A 70 8.00 -16.13 1.54
CA VAL A 70 6.59 -16.39 1.86
C VAL A 70 5.63 -15.92 0.78
N ALA A 71 6.09 -15.15 -0.19
CA ALA A 71 5.27 -14.68 -1.30
C ALA A 71 4.90 -15.83 -2.23
N ILE A 72 3.67 -15.82 -2.72
CA ILE A 72 3.21 -16.72 -3.79
C ILE A 72 3.62 -16.09 -5.13
N PRO A 73 4.42 -16.81 -5.95
CA PRO A 73 4.88 -16.29 -7.23
C PRO A 73 3.72 -15.94 -8.17
N ASP A 74 3.83 -14.79 -8.81
CA ASP A 74 2.93 -14.38 -9.87
C ASP A 74 3.75 -14.03 -11.12
N SER A 75 3.51 -14.73 -12.23
CA SER A 75 4.25 -14.54 -13.48
C SER A 75 4.02 -13.18 -14.14
N ARG A 76 2.93 -12.50 -13.81
CA ARG A 76 2.57 -11.20 -14.40
C ARG A 76 3.49 -10.07 -13.97
N PHE A 77 4.06 -10.17 -12.78
CA PHE A 77 4.82 -9.09 -12.16
C PHE A 77 6.30 -9.39 -12.03
N ASP A 78 6.74 -10.54 -12.54
CA ASP A 78 8.14 -10.98 -12.68
C ASP A 78 9.06 -10.56 -11.51
N ARG A 79 8.51 -10.60 -10.28
CA ARG A 79 9.21 -10.32 -9.02
C ARG A 79 9.50 -8.85 -8.72
N ASP A 80 8.96 -7.89 -9.44
CA ASP A 80 9.06 -6.48 -9.06
C ASP A 80 8.03 -6.13 -7.98
N LEU A 81 8.41 -6.33 -6.73
CA LEU A 81 7.60 -6.00 -5.55
C LEU A 81 7.43 -4.48 -5.34
N ARG A 82 7.98 -3.64 -6.21
CA ARG A 82 7.77 -2.18 -6.16
C ARG A 82 6.41 -1.80 -6.71
N GLU A 83 5.94 -2.53 -7.71
CA GLU A 83 4.73 -2.20 -8.46
C GLU A 83 3.47 -2.71 -7.80
N PHE A 84 3.55 -3.76 -6.96
CA PHE A 84 2.37 -4.40 -6.35
C PHE A 84 2.72 -5.14 -5.05
N VAL A 85 1.70 -5.44 -4.25
CA VAL A 85 1.83 -6.29 -3.07
C VAL A 85 1.47 -7.73 -3.45
N PRO A 86 2.43 -8.68 -3.34
CA PRO A 86 2.19 -10.06 -3.72
C PRO A 86 1.20 -10.75 -2.77
N ASP A 87 0.60 -11.82 -3.23
CA ASP A 87 -0.03 -12.79 -2.36
C ASP A 87 1.02 -13.56 -1.55
N PHE A 88 0.62 -14.17 -0.44
CA PHE A 88 1.54 -14.82 0.49
C PHE A 88 0.92 -16.06 1.14
N PHE A 89 1.75 -16.98 1.59
CA PHE A 89 1.29 -18.15 2.33
C PHE A 89 0.58 -17.73 3.63
N GLY A 90 -0.68 -18.15 3.79
CA GLY A 90 -1.55 -17.78 4.91
C GLY A 90 -2.39 -16.52 4.69
N SER A 91 -2.47 -16.01 3.46
CA SER A 91 -3.38 -14.90 3.12
C SER A 91 -4.85 -15.28 3.26
N ASP A 92 -5.19 -16.55 3.12
CA ASP A 92 -6.53 -17.08 3.38
C ASP A 92 -6.90 -17.01 4.88
N GLU A 93 -5.97 -17.27 5.79
CA GLU A 93 -6.15 -17.05 7.24
C GLU A 93 -6.35 -15.56 7.55
N ALA A 94 -5.54 -14.70 6.93
CA ALA A 94 -5.69 -13.26 7.08
C ALA A 94 -7.05 -12.79 6.55
N SER A 95 -7.49 -13.29 5.40
CA SER A 95 -8.79 -12.98 4.80
C SER A 95 -9.96 -13.41 5.70
N ARG A 96 -9.88 -14.60 6.31
CA ARG A 96 -10.90 -15.07 7.28
C ARG A 96 -11.01 -14.15 8.50
N ARG A 97 -9.90 -13.58 8.97
CA ARG A 97 -9.93 -12.59 10.06
C ARG A 97 -10.66 -11.32 9.64
N VAL A 98 -10.44 -10.84 8.42
CA VAL A 98 -11.16 -9.68 7.89
C VAL A 98 -12.66 -9.96 7.76
N THR A 99 -13.03 -11.12 7.21
CA THR A 99 -14.45 -11.48 7.04
C THR A 99 -15.20 -11.69 8.36
N SER A 100 -14.49 -11.86 9.48
CA SER A 100 -15.07 -11.93 10.82
C SER A 100 -15.27 -10.57 11.51
N LEU A 101 -14.82 -9.46 10.91
CA LEU A 101 -15.02 -8.11 11.46
C LEU A 101 -16.49 -7.67 11.34
N ASN A 102 -16.94 -6.87 12.30
CA ASN A 102 -18.25 -6.22 12.24
C ASN A 102 -18.31 -5.23 11.06
N GLU A 103 -17.23 -4.51 10.80
CA GLU A 103 -17.06 -3.59 9.68
C GLU A 103 -17.24 -4.27 8.33
N TRP A 104 -16.72 -5.50 8.19
CA TRP A 104 -16.95 -6.32 7.00
C TRP A 104 -18.42 -6.68 6.85
N SER A 105 -19.06 -7.14 7.92
CA SER A 105 -20.44 -7.58 7.89
C SER A 105 -21.41 -6.43 7.61
N ALA A 106 -21.11 -5.24 8.11
CA ALA A 106 -21.91 -4.03 7.92
C ALA A 106 -21.76 -3.40 6.53
N ALA A 107 -20.59 -3.56 5.90
CA ALA A 107 -20.32 -2.91 4.61
C ALA A 107 -20.99 -3.63 3.46
N SER A 108 -21.69 -2.87 2.62
CA SER A 108 -22.27 -3.31 1.35
C SER A 108 -21.43 -2.81 0.16
N ARG A 109 -20.79 -1.68 0.29
CA ARG A 109 -19.93 -1.04 -0.72
C ARG A 109 -18.50 -0.95 -0.20
N VAL A 110 -17.60 -1.66 -0.88
CA VAL A 110 -16.22 -1.85 -0.44
C VAL A 110 -15.26 -1.36 -1.52
N PHE A 111 -14.28 -0.57 -1.14
CA PHE A 111 -13.12 -0.33 -1.98
C PHE A 111 -12.09 -1.42 -1.72
N CYS A 112 -11.58 -2.04 -2.79
CA CYS A 112 -10.51 -3.04 -2.71
C CYS A 112 -9.34 -2.61 -3.60
N ALA A 113 -8.14 -2.56 -3.04
CA ALA A 113 -6.93 -2.38 -3.85
C ALA A 113 -6.76 -3.53 -4.86
N PRO A 114 -6.05 -3.28 -5.98
CA PRO A 114 -5.79 -4.30 -7.01
C PRO A 114 -4.67 -5.27 -6.62
N ASP A 115 -4.17 -5.22 -5.39
CA ASP A 115 -3.08 -6.09 -4.93
C ASP A 115 -3.48 -7.57 -4.95
N ASN A 116 -2.51 -8.46 -5.23
CA ASN A 116 -2.73 -9.90 -5.22
C ASN A 116 -3.08 -10.40 -3.82
N SER A 117 -2.45 -9.83 -2.78
CA SER A 117 -2.73 -10.19 -1.38
C SER A 117 -4.20 -10.08 -0.98
N VAL A 118 -4.97 -9.21 -1.63
CA VAL A 118 -6.39 -9.00 -1.32
C VAL A 118 -7.35 -9.64 -2.35
N GLU A 119 -6.84 -10.45 -3.28
CA GLU A 119 -7.67 -11.13 -4.29
C GLU A 119 -8.73 -12.03 -3.65
N GLN A 120 -8.36 -12.77 -2.60
CA GLN A 120 -9.32 -13.60 -1.87
C GLN A 120 -10.43 -12.75 -1.24
N LEU A 121 -10.12 -11.59 -0.69
CA LEU A 121 -11.14 -10.69 -0.13
C LEU A 121 -12.05 -10.08 -1.19
N ARG A 122 -11.53 -9.78 -2.39
CA ARG A 122 -12.38 -9.40 -3.52
C ARG A 122 -13.39 -10.50 -3.87
N TYR A 123 -12.91 -11.74 -3.93
CA TYR A 123 -13.79 -12.89 -4.14
C TYR A 123 -14.84 -13.02 -3.04
N GLU A 124 -14.45 -12.98 -1.77
CA GLU A 124 -15.37 -13.09 -0.63
C GLU A 124 -16.40 -11.94 -0.62
N ALA A 125 -16.01 -10.74 -0.99
CA ALA A 125 -16.91 -9.60 -1.11
C ALA A 125 -17.99 -9.86 -2.19
N LEU A 126 -17.56 -10.30 -3.38
CA LEU A 126 -18.47 -10.62 -4.46
C LEU A 126 -19.37 -11.81 -4.09
N ALA A 127 -18.83 -12.85 -3.45
CA ALA A 127 -19.59 -14.02 -3.01
C ALA A 127 -20.64 -13.69 -1.94
N ALA A 128 -20.37 -12.67 -1.12
CA ALA A 128 -21.31 -12.11 -0.15
C ALA A 128 -22.33 -11.13 -0.78
N GLY A 129 -22.31 -10.94 -2.10
CA GLY A 129 -23.22 -10.03 -2.79
C GLY A 129 -22.89 -8.55 -2.61
N LYS A 130 -21.67 -8.22 -2.16
CA LYS A 130 -21.24 -6.83 -1.99
C LYS A 130 -20.88 -6.20 -3.33
N SER A 131 -20.97 -4.88 -3.38
CA SER A 131 -20.53 -4.03 -4.49
C SER A 131 -19.09 -3.61 -4.23
N ILE A 132 -18.17 -3.88 -5.14
CA ILE A 132 -16.76 -3.51 -4.97
C ILE A 132 -16.32 -2.51 -6.02
N LEU A 133 -15.47 -1.58 -5.59
CA LEU A 133 -14.77 -0.60 -6.43
C LEU A 133 -13.29 -0.93 -6.41
N VAL A 134 -12.71 -1.22 -7.56
CA VAL A 134 -11.29 -1.59 -7.71
C VAL A 134 -10.63 -0.63 -8.69
N PRO A 135 -9.51 0.02 -8.35
CA PRO A 135 -8.79 0.86 -9.30
C PRO A 135 -8.19 0.02 -10.41
N THR A 136 -8.26 0.51 -11.64
CA THR A 136 -7.55 -0.10 -12.76
C THR A 136 -6.05 0.19 -12.67
N TYR A 137 -5.22 -0.63 -13.29
CA TYR A 137 -3.76 -0.47 -13.23
C TYR A 137 -3.33 0.97 -13.53
N GLY A 138 -2.63 1.58 -12.56
CA GLY A 138 -2.18 2.97 -12.63
C GLY A 138 -3.30 4.00 -12.82
N LEU A 139 -4.54 3.68 -12.46
CA LEU A 139 -5.74 4.52 -12.65
C LEU A 139 -5.99 4.93 -14.12
N ARG A 140 -5.36 4.26 -15.10
CA ARG A 140 -5.40 4.65 -16.51
C ARG A 140 -6.80 4.67 -17.10
N ARG A 141 -7.70 3.82 -16.59
CA ARG A 141 -9.11 3.72 -17.01
C ARG A 141 -10.09 4.04 -15.88
N GLY A 142 -9.62 4.65 -14.79
CA GLY A 142 -10.44 4.92 -13.62
C GLY A 142 -10.60 3.67 -12.74
N PHE A 143 -11.85 3.31 -12.44
CA PHE A 143 -12.18 2.22 -11.52
C PHE A 143 -13.08 1.20 -12.17
N ALA A 144 -12.92 -0.07 -11.83
CA ALA A 144 -13.85 -1.14 -12.17
C ALA A 144 -14.84 -1.30 -11.00
N HIS A 145 -16.12 -1.18 -11.30
CA HIS A 145 -17.22 -1.49 -10.39
C HIS A 145 -17.73 -2.89 -10.69
N LEU A 146 -17.66 -3.78 -9.70
CA LEU A 146 -18.21 -5.13 -9.78
C LEU A 146 -19.32 -5.27 -8.73
N ASP A 147 -20.43 -5.86 -9.14
CA ASP A 147 -21.59 -6.08 -8.25
C ASP A 147 -21.80 -7.58 -8.03
N GLY A 148 -21.49 -8.03 -6.83
CA GLY A 148 -21.62 -9.45 -6.45
C GLY A 148 -23.06 -9.97 -6.48
N ALA A 149 -24.05 -9.10 -6.36
CA ALA A 149 -25.45 -9.49 -6.44
C ALA A 149 -25.90 -9.82 -7.89
N VAL A 150 -25.19 -9.32 -8.90
CA VAL A 150 -25.53 -9.46 -10.32
C VAL A 150 -24.67 -10.52 -11.01
N LEU A 151 -23.43 -10.70 -10.58
CA LEU A 151 -22.49 -11.64 -11.19
C LEU A 151 -22.93 -13.10 -10.97
N ALA A 152 -22.76 -13.93 -12.00
CA ALA A 152 -22.99 -15.36 -11.88
C ALA A 152 -21.95 -15.99 -10.93
N ARG A 153 -22.38 -16.96 -10.12
CA ARG A 153 -21.48 -17.62 -9.15
C ARG A 153 -20.26 -18.28 -9.78
N SER A 154 -20.40 -18.79 -11.00
CA SER A 154 -19.30 -19.37 -11.79
C SER A 154 -18.20 -18.37 -12.12
N ASP A 155 -18.53 -17.08 -12.19
CA ASP A 155 -17.64 -16.03 -12.69
C ASP A 155 -16.93 -15.27 -11.56
N LEU A 156 -17.42 -15.39 -10.31
CA LEU A 156 -16.93 -14.60 -9.17
C LEU A 156 -15.42 -14.73 -8.95
N ARG A 157 -14.86 -15.94 -9.10
CA ARG A 157 -13.42 -16.14 -8.91
C ARG A 157 -12.61 -15.39 -9.96
N HIS A 158 -13.04 -15.48 -11.23
CA HIS A 158 -12.37 -14.78 -12.31
C HIS A 158 -12.60 -13.26 -12.21
N ALA A 159 -13.80 -12.82 -11.90
CA ALA A 159 -14.11 -11.42 -11.70
C ALA A 159 -13.31 -10.77 -10.55
N ALA A 160 -12.90 -11.54 -9.53
CA ALA A 160 -12.06 -11.08 -8.43
C ALA A 160 -10.58 -10.95 -8.80
N SER A 161 -10.13 -11.61 -9.85
CA SER A 161 -8.73 -11.59 -10.29
C SER A 161 -8.39 -10.30 -11.04
N LEU A 162 -7.10 -9.96 -11.10
CA LEU A 162 -6.63 -8.81 -11.87
C LEU A 162 -6.95 -8.94 -13.37
N ASP A 163 -6.94 -10.15 -13.91
CA ASP A 163 -7.20 -10.38 -15.34
C ASP A 163 -8.69 -10.26 -15.66
N GLY A 164 -9.56 -10.62 -14.71
CA GLY A 164 -11.01 -10.64 -14.92
C GLY A 164 -11.73 -9.36 -14.51
N MET A 165 -11.26 -8.65 -13.49
CA MET A 165 -12.02 -7.55 -12.89
C MET A 165 -12.46 -6.47 -13.89
N GLU A 166 -11.65 -6.15 -14.89
CA GLU A 166 -12.00 -5.16 -15.90
C GLU A 166 -12.95 -5.71 -16.98
N SER A 167 -12.97 -7.03 -17.18
CA SER A 167 -13.87 -7.70 -18.14
C SER A 167 -15.27 -7.87 -17.59
N TYR A 168 -15.41 -8.10 -16.29
CA TYR A 168 -16.70 -8.28 -15.60
C TYR A 168 -17.23 -6.99 -14.97
N GLY A 169 -16.33 -6.02 -14.73
CA GLY A 169 -16.69 -4.75 -14.10
C GLY A 169 -17.18 -3.71 -15.09
N THR A 170 -18.02 -2.81 -14.61
CA THR A 170 -18.34 -1.58 -15.32
C THR A 170 -17.26 -0.54 -15.02
N THR A 171 -16.59 -0.05 -16.05
CA THR A 171 -15.60 1.01 -15.87
C THR A 171 -16.27 2.33 -15.50
N LEU A 172 -15.88 2.88 -14.35
CA LEU A 172 -16.32 4.20 -13.87
C LEU A 172 -15.18 5.20 -13.99
N GLY A 173 -15.36 6.20 -14.84
CA GLY A 173 -14.49 7.37 -14.88
C GLY A 173 -14.80 8.35 -13.74
N PRO A 174 -13.99 9.41 -13.58
CA PRO A 174 -14.16 10.39 -12.49
C PRO A 174 -15.57 11.00 -12.42
N GLY A 175 -16.23 11.21 -13.56
CA GLY A 175 -17.59 11.76 -13.63
C GLY A 175 -18.67 10.79 -13.16
N ASP A 176 -18.43 9.49 -13.26
CA ASP A 176 -19.42 8.45 -12.95
C ASP A 176 -19.22 7.81 -11.56
N LEU A 177 -18.07 8.06 -10.91
CA LEU A 177 -17.75 7.48 -9.61
C LEU A 177 -18.79 7.76 -8.53
N ARG A 178 -19.47 8.89 -8.58
CA ARG A 178 -20.54 9.22 -7.62
C ARG A 178 -21.72 8.24 -7.68
N ARG A 179 -21.89 7.51 -8.78
CA ARG A 179 -22.93 6.49 -8.93
C ARG A 179 -22.67 5.27 -8.06
N PHE A 180 -21.41 5.04 -7.67
CA PHE A 180 -21.07 3.93 -6.77
C PHE A 180 -21.67 4.15 -5.37
N GLY A 181 -21.76 5.38 -4.93
CA GLY A 181 -22.22 5.74 -3.58
C GLY A 181 -21.10 5.73 -2.56
N THR A 182 -21.45 5.91 -1.28
CA THR A 182 -20.48 5.99 -0.19
C THR A 182 -19.80 4.66 0.05
N ILE A 183 -18.47 4.66 0.13
CA ILE A 183 -17.64 3.52 0.49
C ILE A 183 -17.71 3.33 2.01
N GLU A 184 -17.98 2.12 2.43
CA GLU A 184 -18.24 1.74 3.82
C GLU A 184 -17.07 0.96 4.44
N LEU A 185 -16.14 0.46 3.60
CA LEU A 185 -14.92 -0.24 4.02
C LEU A 185 -13.86 -0.10 2.93
N ILE A 186 -12.62 0.12 3.34
CA ILE A 186 -11.46 0.09 2.45
C ILE A 186 -10.60 -1.11 2.80
N ILE A 187 -10.21 -1.89 1.78
CA ILE A 187 -9.32 -3.04 1.90
C ILE A 187 -8.11 -2.79 0.98
N THR A 188 -6.92 -2.90 1.54
CA THR A 188 -5.67 -2.67 0.83
C THR A 188 -4.61 -3.70 1.21
N GLY A 189 -3.63 -3.89 0.35
CA GLY A 189 -2.35 -4.44 0.71
C GLY A 189 -1.42 -3.31 1.16
N ALA A 190 -0.29 -3.66 1.75
CA ALA A 190 0.79 -2.73 1.98
C ALA A 190 2.14 -3.44 1.87
N THR A 191 3.19 -2.71 1.51
CA THR A 191 4.55 -3.25 1.53
C THR A 191 5.00 -3.48 2.96
N ALA A 192 4.77 -2.53 3.84
CA ALA A 192 5.09 -2.60 5.27
C ALA A 192 4.06 -1.82 6.09
N ALA A 193 3.87 -2.22 7.35
CA ALA A 193 3.07 -1.46 8.29
C ALA A 193 3.66 -1.54 9.71
N THR A 194 3.39 -0.53 10.51
CA THR A 194 3.62 -0.51 11.95
C THR A 194 2.35 -0.86 12.70
N THR A 195 2.47 -1.34 13.92
CA THR A 195 1.30 -1.72 14.74
C THR A 195 0.44 -0.53 15.17
N ASP A 196 0.90 0.70 14.96
CA ASP A 196 0.15 1.94 15.18
C ASP A 196 -0.54 2.47 13.91
N GLY A 197 -0.57 1.69 12.82
CA GLY A 197 -1.36 1.95 11.62
C GLY A 197 -0.66 2.75 10.52
N ARG A 198 0.57 3.18 10.73
CA ARG A 198 1.37 3.79 9.65
C ARG A 198 1.81 2.71 8.67
N HIS A 199 1.89 3.04 7.38
CA HIS A 199 2.20 2.04 6.38
C HIS A 199 2.95 2.61 5.17
N ILE A 200 3.57 1.71 4.44
CA ILE A 200 4.12 1.95 3.10
C ILE A 200 3.27 1.14 2.12
N GLY A 201 2.53 1.82 1.27
CA GLY A 201 1.70 1.18 0.23
C GLY A 201 2.53 0.45 -0.83
N GLY A 202 1.86 -0.30 -1.70
CA GLY A 202 2.44 -0.80 -2.94
C GLY A 202 2.64 0.33 -3.96
N GLY A 203 3.62 0.17 -4.85
CA GLY A 203 3.85 1.09 -5.95
C GLY A 203 4.15 2.54 -5.54
N GLN A 204 3.56 3.48 -6.26
CA GLN A 204 3.78 4.92 -6.12
C GLN A 204 2.71 5.60 -5.25
N ARG A 205 2.36 5.02 -4.09
CA ARG A 205 1.36 5.58 -3.16
C ARG A 205 -0.02 5.78 -3.80
N TYR A 206 -0.45 4.82 -4.59
CA TYR A 206 -1.73 4.89 -5.29
C TYR A 206 -2.90 5.07 -4.32
N LEU A 207 -2.89 4.41 -3.15
CA LEU A 207 -3.98 4.54 -2.18
C LEU A 207 -4.20 5.98 -1.71
N ALA A 208 -3.14 6.78 -1.49
CA ALA A 208 -3.27 8.18 -1.11
C ALA A 208 -3.89 9.02 -2.23
N LEU A 209 -3.53 8.76 -3.49
CA LEU A 209 -4.13 9.41 -4.65
C LEU A 209 -5.60 9.01 -4.81
N GLU A 210 -5.90 7.72 -4.70
CA GLU A 210 -7.25 7.16 -4.78
C GLU A 210 -8.14 7.71 -3.66
N TRP A 211 -7.62 7.77 -2.44
CA TRP A 211 -8.30 8.39 -1.30
C TRP A 211 -8.67 9.83 -1.60
N THR A 212 -7.71 10.65 -2.06
CA THR A 212 -7.94 12.05 -2.38
C THR A 212 -9.05 12.22 -3.41
N MET A 213 -9.04 11.40 -4.46
CA MET A 213 -10.08 11.41 -5.49
C MET A 213 -11.45 11.05 -4.91
N MET A 214 -11.51 10.00 -4.10
CA MET A 214 -12.76 9.54 -3.49
C MET A 214 -13.30 10.57 -2.48
N GLU A 215 -12.44 11.22 -1.71
CA GLU A 215 -12.81 12.27 -0.76
C GLU A 215 -13.36 13.51 -1.47
N GLN A 216 -12.68 13.99 -2.52
CA GLN A 216 -13.16 15.12 -3.33
C GLN A 216 -14.51 14.87 -3.99
N LEU A 217 -14.82 13.61 -4.28
CA LEU A 217 -16.10 13.18 -4.84
C LEU A 217 -17.16 12.88 -3.78
N GLY A 218 -16.82 12.94 -2.49
CA GLY A 218 -17.71 12.63 -1.37
C GLY A 218 -18.04 11.15 -1.21
N LEU A 219 -17.18 10.25 -1.74
CA LEU A 219 -17.36 8.80 -1.66
C LEU A 219 -16.83 8.20 -0.35
N VAL A 220 -15.86 8.85 0.28
CA VAL A 220 -15.29 8.42 1.56
C VAL A 220 -15.40 9.54 2.58
N SER A 221 -15.54 9.16 3.84
CA SER A 221 -15.42 10.04 4.99
C SER A 221 -14.16 9.70 5.78
N THR A 222 -13.71 10.62 6.63
CA THR A 222 -12.58 10.39 7.52
C THR A 222 -12.79 9.24 8.51
N SER A 223 -14.03 8.77 8.69
CA SER A 223 -14.39 7.66 9.58
C SER A 223 -14.51 6.31 8.87
N VAL A 224 -14.31 6.23 7.55
CA VAL A 224 -14.36 4.95 6.85
C VAL A 224 -13.25 4.03 7.37
N PRO A 225 -13.58 2.78 7.80
CA PRO A 225 -12.57 1.87 8.29
C PRO A 225 -11.64 1.41 7.15
N VAL A 226 -10.35 1.32 7.46
CA VAL A 226 -9.30 0.86 6.55
C VAL A 226 -8.68 -0.41 7.11
N VAL A 227 -8.72 -1.47 6.33
CA VAL A 227 -8.13 -2.78 6.65
C VAL A 227 -6.96 -3.05 5.72
N ALA A 228 -5.79 -3.33 6.27
CA ALA A 228 -4.65 -3.83 5.50
C ALA A 228 -4.44 -5.33 5.70
N LEU A 229 -4.16 -6.04 4.60
CA LEU A 229 -3.82 -7.45 4.59
C LEU A 229 -2.32 -7.61 4.35
N LEU A 230 -1.62 -8.24 5.30
CA LEU A 230 -0.17 -8.35 5.32
C LEU A 230 0.27 -9.74 5.79
N HIS A 231 1.50 -10.14 5.44
CA HIS A 231 2.21 -11.20 6.17
C HIS A 231 2.93 -10.61 7.39
N ASP A 232 3.11 -11.39 8.47
CA ASP A 232 3.82 -10.93 9.69
C ASP A 232 5.20 -10.35 9.41
N CYS A 233 5.91 -10.83 8.38
CA CYS A 233 7.23 -10.32 8.01
C CYS A 233 7.22 -8.89 7.44
N GLN A 234 6.04 -8.36 7.12
CA GLN A 234 5.83 -6.99 6.63
C GLN A 234 5.56 -6.01 7.80
N LEU A 235 5.42 -6.53 9.03
CA LEU A 235 5.38 -5.67 10.20
C LEU A 235 6.78 -5.16 10.52
N VAL A 236 6.87 -3.85 10.72
CA VAL A 236 8.12 -3.14 11.03
C VAL A 236 7.92 -2.22 12.24
N ASP A 237 9.01 -1.87 12.91
CA ASP A 237 8.95 -1.03 14.10
C ASP A 237 8.68 0.44 13.74
N GLU A 238 9.19 0.88 12.58
CA GLU A 238 9.10 2.27 12.16
C GLU A 238 8.87 2.39 10.66
N VAL A 239 8.03 3.35 10.29
CA VAL A 239 7.80 3.84 8.93
C VAL A 239 7.93 5.35 8.96
N VAL A 240 8.71 5.92 8.05
CA VAL A 240 8.78 7.37 7.90
C VAL A 240 7.41 7.87 7.42
N GLU A 241 6.82 8.75 8.22
CA GLU A 241 5.55 9.37 7.87
C GLU A 241 5.69 10.13 6.55
N ALA A 242 4.85 9.78 5.62
CA ALA A 242 4.56 10.67 4.52
C ALA A 242 3.36 11.53 4.93
N ASP A 243 3.45 12.82 4.71
CA ASP A 243 2.46 13.83 5.15
C ASP A 243 1.00 13.57 4.69
N HIS A 244 0.70 12.44 4.05
CA HIS A 244 -0.55 12.26 3.31
C HIS A 244 -1.10 10.84 3.28
N ASP A 245 -0.56 9.91 4.08
CA ASP A 245 -1.07 8.54 4.08
C ASP A 245 -2.24 8.39 5.07
N CYS A 246 -3.33 7.75 4.63
CA CYS A 246 -4.39 7.37 5.54
C CYS A 246 -3.89 6.33 6.54
N LEU A 247 -4.26 6.45 7.81
CA LEU A 247 -3.93 5.45 8.81
C LEU A 247 -4.79 4.19 8.60
N ILE A 248 -4.17 3.03 8.81
CA ILE A 248 -4.85 1.75 8.84
C ILE A 248 -5.50 1.58 10.21
N ASP A 249 -6.76 1.15 10.24
CA ASP A 249 -7.51 0.88 11.49
C ASP A 249 -7.36 -0.59 11.94
N PHE A 250 -7.23 -1.51 10.97
CA PHE A 250 -7.09 -2.95 11.22
C PHE A 250 -6.00 -3.54 10.34
N ILE A 251 -5.13 -4.35 10.94
CA ILE A 251 -4.11 -5.09 10.20
C ILE A 251 -4.38 -6.58 10.40
N ALA A 252 -4.75 -7.26 9.32
CA ALA A 252 -4.92 -8.71 9.30
C ALA A 252 -3.66 -9.38 8.78
N THR A 253 -3.05 -10.24 9.59
CA THR A 253 -1.89 -11.03 9.17
C THR A 253 -2.22 -12.52 9.08
N ASN A 254 -1.30 -13.30 8.54
CA ASN A 254 -1.38 -14.75 8.56
C ASN A 254 -1.55 -15.34 9.99
N SER A 255 -1.07 -14.66 11.03
CA SER A 255 -1.14 -15.16 12.42
C SER A 255 -2.16 -14.45 13.31
N ARG A 256 -2.47 -13.16 13.06
CA ARG A 256 -3.29 -12.36 13.99
C ARG A 256 -4.03 -11.21 13.31
N MET A 257 -5.03 -10.68 14.04
CA MET A 257 -5.65 -9.39 13.78
C MET A 257 -5.07 -8.37 14.77
N ILE A 258 -4.65 -7.21 14.26
CA ILE A 258 -4.22 -6.07 15.06
C ILE A 258 -5.26 -4.97 14.90
N HIS A 259 -5.85 -4.56 16.01
CA HIS A 259 -6.69 -3.37 16.09
C HIS A 259 -5.79 -2.21 16.46
N VAL A 260 -5.71 -1.20 15.64
CA VAL A 260 -4.91 -0.01 15.90
C VAL A 260 -5.64 0.84 16.93
N TRP A 261 -5.20 0.78 18.19
CA TRP A 261 -5.81 1.53 19.31
C TRP A 261 -5.42 3.01 19.20
N GLY A 262 -6.42 3.87 19.19
CA GLY A 262 -6.29 5.32 19.05
C GLY A 262 -7.00 5.85 17.81
N SER A 263 -7.29 5.05 16.85
CA SER A 263 -8.28 5.30 15.80
C SER A 263 -9.69 4.97 16.32
N SER A 264 -10.11 5.61 17.44
CA SER A 264 -11.54 5.94 17.50
C SER A 264 -11.83 6.69 16.21
N PRO A 265 -12.99 6.49 15.55
CA PRO A 265 -13.37 7.28 14.40
C PRO A 265 -13.66 8.73 14.81
N SER A 266 -12.75 9.35 15.53
CA SER A 266 -12.77 10.78 15.82
C SER A 266 -11.96 11.47 14.74
N ALA A 267 -12.64 12.29 14.00
CA ALA A 267 -12.29 13.08 12.83
C ALA A 267 -10.98 13.90 12.90
N SER A 268 -10.02 13.65 13.80
CA SER A 268 -8.90 14.56 14.02
C SER A 268 -7.54 14.12 13.46
N ASN A 269 -7.38 12.89 12.97
CA ASN A 269 -6.06 12.41 12.55
C ASN A 269 -5.93 11.95 11.08
N LYS A 270 -7.01 11.98 10.31
CA LYS A 270 -6.92 11.80 8.86
C LYS A 270 -6.79 13.19 8.24
N VAL A 271 -5.56 13.67 8.10
CA VAL A 271 -5.26 15.03 7.58
C VAL A 271 -5.71 15.15 6.13
N PRO A 272 -6.49 16.18 5.76
CA PRO A 272 -6.83 16.43 4.36
C PRO A 272 -5.60 16.78 3.55
N LEU A 273 -5.41 16.13 2.40
CA LEU A 273 -4.41 16.47 1.40
C LEU A 273 -4.60 17.91 0.91
N THR A 274 -3.79 18.83 1.39
CA THR A 274 -3.65 20.12 0.74
C THR A 274 -2.76 19.91 -0.49
N LEU A 275 -3.37 19.86 -1.68
CA LEU A 275 -2.68 19.85 -2.96
C LEU A 275 -1.67 21.02 -3.00
N ARG A 276 -0.40 20.77 -2.69
CA ARG A 276 0.68 21.61 -3.18
C ARG A 276 0.88 21.24 -4.64
N ARG A 277 0.63 22.22 -5.52
CA ARG A 277 0.78 22.20 -6.95
C ARG A 277 2.01 21.39 -7.36
N ILE A 278 1.77 20.30 -8.07
CA ILE A 278 2.75 19.73 -9.00
C ILE A 278 2.68 20.64 -10.23
N VAL A 279 3.67 21.51 -10.36
CA VAL A 279 3.99 22.21 -11.60
C VAL A 279 5.19 21.50 -12.20
#